data_95d09b687af405dfe3ce7d5611c1fbc8
#
_entry.id   95d09b687af405dfe3ce7d5611c1fbc8
#
_cell.length_a   1.000
_cell.length_b   1.000
_cell.length_c   1.000
_cell.angle_alpha   90.00
_cell.angle_beta   90.00
_cell.angle_gamma   90.00
#
_symmetry.space_group_name_H-M   'P 1'
#
loop_
_entity.id
_entity.type
_entity.pdbx_description
1 polymer ?
#
loop_
_entity_poly.entity_id
_entity_poly.type
_entity_poly.pdbx_seq_one_letter_code
_entity_poly.pdbx_strand_id
1 'polypeptide(L)'
;MRPASARLLLAAALLSPTLLLGACATRPPADDVEALEEYRQNNDPLEPTNRVLYRVNDAIDTAVLAPVARGYRAVVPGAVRRPIHNVIRNSISPARFVNGVLQGKPRRAGDALMRFLINTTVGVGGLFDVATDWGYPAHETDFGMTLALWGIPEGPFLFLPIFGPSNPRDTVGVAGSILSDPLTWVTFGGSSAVGWTRYGVGALDARERALDPIDEVKRTALDPYATFRSLYRQNRQSEIDRVRAANEATIPAWFPRQ
;
A
#
# COMPACT_ATOMS: atom_id res chain seq x y z
N MET A 1 -41.58 20.46 -4.20
CA MET A 1 -40.19 20.84 -3.79
C MET A 1 -39.19 19.93 -4.45
N ARG A 2 -38.64 20.31 -5.58
CA ARG A 2 -37.51 19.74 -6.36
C ARG A 2 -37.19 20.86 -7.34
N PRO A 3 -35.96 21.35 -7.58
CA PRO A 3 -34.83 20.65 -8.11
C PRO A 3 -33.46 21.32 -7.79
N ALA A 4 -33.19 21.78 -6.58
CA ALA A 4 -31.92 22.45 -6.27
C ALA A 4 -30.73 21.47 -6.20
N SER A 5 -30.97 20.25 -5.71
CA SER A 5 -29.93 19.22 -5.56
C SER A 5 -29.42 18.65 -6.89
N ALA A 6 -30.30 18.49 -7.89
CA ALA A 6 -29.91 17.99 -9.20
C ALA A 6 -29.07 19.01 -10.00
N ARG A 7 -29.31 20.29 -9.82
CA ARG A 7 -28.53 21.37 -10.47
C ARG A 7 -27.15 21.54 -9.84
N LEU A 8 -27.01 21.30 -8.55
CA LEU A 8 -25.72 21.30 -7.85
C LEU A 8 -24.84 20.09 -8.27
N LEU A 9 -25.46 18.92 -8.44
CA LEU A 9 -24.74 17.72 -8.90
C LEU A 9 -24.33 17.84 -10.36
N LEU A 10 -25.16 18.43 -11.24
CA LEU A 10 -24.79 18.71 -12.63
C LEU A 10 -23.71 19.79 -12.73
N ALA A 11 -23.76 20.83 -11.93
CA ALA A 11 -22.71 21.86 -11.88
C ALA A 11 -21.38 21.31 -11.39
N ALA A 12 -21.38 20.42 -10.38
CA ALA A 12 -20.19 19.73 -9.90
C ALA A 12 -19.62 18.75 -10.97
N ALA A 13 -20.48 18.07 -11.74
CA ALA A 13 -20.07 17.17 -12.82
C ALA A 13 -19.52 17.90 -14.04
N LEU A 14 -19.95 19.14 -14.30
CA LEU A 14 -19.47 19.97 -15.41
C LEU A 14 -18.20 20.78 -15.06
N LEU A 15 -17.92 21.01 -13.77
CA LEU A 15 -16.68 21.63 -13.32
C LEU A 15 -15.50 20.64 -13.26
N SER A 16 -15.77 19.33 -13.24
CA SER A 16 -14.73 18.30 -13.17
C SER A 16 -13.80 18.22 -14.38
N PRO A 17 -14.26 18.33 -15.66
CA PRO A 17 -13.36 18.23 -16.81
C PRO A 17 -12.52 19.48 -17.06
N THR A 18 -12.97 20.66 -16.64
CA THR A 18 -12.22 21.93 -16.87
C THR A 18 -11.06 22.11 -15.91
N LEU A 19 -11.10 21.50 -14.73
CA LEU A 19 -9.98 21.47 -13.78
C LEU A 19 -8.84 20.52 -14.20
N LEU A 20 -9.11 19.58 -15.11
CA LEU A 20 -8.12 18.61 -15.59
C LEU A 20 -7.23 19.16 -16.72
N LEU A 21 -7.66 20.21 -17.44
CA LEU A 21 -6.95 20.75 -18.61
C LEU A 21 -5.73 21.64 -18.25
N GLY A 22 -5.61 22.12 -17.01
CA GLY A 22 -4.45 22.88 -16.56
C GLY A 22 -3.53 22.09 -15.61
N ALA A 23 -3.73 20.79 -15.49
CA ALA A 23 -3.17 19.95 -14.42
C ALA A 23 -1.90 19.17 -14.82
N CYS A 24 -1.43 19.30 -16.06
CA CYS A 24 -0.21 18.61 -16.51
C CYS A 24 1.03 19.46 -16.23
N ALA A 25 2.11 18.79 -15.80
CA ALA A 25 3.44 19.38 -15.75
C ALA A 25 3.88 19.79 -17.17
N THR A 26 4.45 20.95 -17.29
CA THR A 26 4.99 21.41 -18.58
C THR A 26 6.20 20.53 -18.94
N ARG A 27 6.12 19.86 -20.09
CA ARG A 27 7.26 19.07 -20.59
C ARG A 27 8.43 20.03 -20.93
N PRO A 28 9.65 19.75 -20.46
CA PRO A 28 10.83 20.54 -20.80
C PRO A 28 11.04 20.64 -22.32
N PRO A 29 11.72 21.71 -22.81
CA PRO A 29 12.12 21.84 -24.19
C PRO A 29 12.95 20.65 -24.67
N ALA A 30 12.87 20.35 -25.98
CA ALA A 30 13.53 19.16 -26.54
C ALA A 30 15.06 19.29 -26.59
N ASP A 31 15.60 20.49 -26.50
CA ASP A 31 17.01 20.84 -26.47
C ASP A 31 17.61 20.75 -25.04
N ASP A 32 16.80 20.77 -24.00
CA ASP A 32 17.23 20.53 -22.62
C ASP A 32 17.15 19.03 -22.29
N VAL A 33 18.22 18.32 -22.67
CA VAL A 33 18.30 16.85 -22.52
C VAL A 33 18.28 16.43 -21.06
N GLU A 34 18.92 17.17 -20.16
CA GLU A 34 19.00 16.86 -18.73
C GLU A 34 17.62 17.01 -18.06
N ALA A 35 16.94 18.12 -18.29
CA ALA A 35 15.61 18.34 -17.76
C ALA A 35 14.58 17.34 -18.34
N LEU A 36 14.73 16.94 -19.60
CA LEU A 36 13.90 15.90 -20.21
C LEU A 36 14.13 14.52 -19.58
N GLU A 37 15.36 14.20 -19.26
CA GLU A 37 15.69 12.92 -18.61
C GLU A 37 15.16 12.91 -17.19
N GLU A 38 15.32 13.98 -16.43
CA GLU A 38 14.72 14.13 -15.11
C GLU A 38 13.19 14.03 -15.17
N TYR A 39 12.54 14.70 -16.11
CA TYR A 39 11.10 14.63 -16.32
C TYR A 39 10.63 13.20 -16.59
N ARG A 40 11.36 12.45 -17.42
CA ARG A 40 11.06 11.04 -17.71
C ARG A 40 11.30 10.14 -16.50
N GLN A 41 12.39 10.36 -15.77
CA GLN A 41 12.72 9.61 -14.58
C GLN A 41 11.70 9.84 -13.47
N ASN A 42 11.26 11.08 -13.29
CA ASN A 42 10.22 11.41 -12.31
C ASN A 42 8.88 10.79 -12.66
N ASN A 43 8.58 10.63 -13.96
CA ASN A 43 7.33 10.05 -14.47
C ASN A 43 6.07 10.64 -13.83
N ASP A 44 6.05 11.96 -13.66
CA ASP A 44 5.01 12.69 -12.94
C ASP A 44 4.39 13.80 -13.80
N PRO A 45 3.69 13.46 -14.89
CA PRO A 45 3.07 14.45 -15.76
C PRO A 45 1.92 15.22 -15.08
N LEU A 46 1.39 14.71 -13.97
CA LEU A 46 0.33 15.34 -13.18
C LEU A 46 0.86 16.03 -11.92
N GLU A 47 2.15 16.39 -11.88
CA GLU A 47 2.80 16.95 -10.69
C GLU A 47 2.02 18.12 -10.04
N PRO A 48 1.48 19.11 -10.78
CA PRO A 48 0.71 20.19 -10.14
C PRO A 48 -0.49 19.69 -9.36
N THR A 49 -1.25 18.73 -9.92
CA THR A 49 -2.40 18.09 -9.26
C THR A 49 -1.96 17.22 -8.10
N ASN A 50 -0.94 16.40 -8.31
CA ASN A 50 -0.40 15.52 -7.27
C ASN A 50 0.12 16.30 -6.06
N ARG A 51 0.74 17.47 -6.27
CA ARG A 51 1.17 18.37 -5.20
C ARG A 51 -0.01 18.96 -4.41
N VAL A 52 -1.14 19.25 -5.07
CA VAL A 52 -2.36 19.69 -4.38
C VAL A 52 -2.90 18.54 -3.52
N LEU A 53 -3.01 17.34 -4.08
CA LEU A 53 -3.49 16.16 -3.35
C LEU A 53 -2.56 15.79 -2.18
N TYR A 54 -1.24 15.91 -2.38
CA TYR A 54 -0.27 15.77 -1.29
C TYR A 54 -0.54 16.75 -0.15
N ARG A 55 -0.74 18.05 -0.45
CA ARG A 55 -1.02 19.06 0.57
C ARG A 55 -2.32 18.79 1.33
N VAL A 56 -3.36 18.31 0.63
CA VAL A 56 -4.62 17.90 1.27
C VAL A 56 -4.40 16.72 2.20
N ASN A 57 -3.69 15.70 1.73
CA ASN A 57 -3.37 14.52 2.55
C ASN A 57 -2.49 14.90 3.75
N ASP A 58 -1.51 15.76 3.54
CA ASP A 58 -0.63 16.25 4.61
C ASP A 58 -1.39 17.04 5.67
N ALA A 59 -2.35 17.87 5.27
CA ALA A 59 -3.23 18.58 6.19
C ALA A 59 -4.12 17.62 7.00
N ILE A 60 -4.72 16.63 6.35
CA ILE A 60 -5.53 15.58 7.03
C ILE A 60 -4.65 14.76 7.97
N ASP A 61 -3.48 14.36 7.52
CA ASP A 61 -2.52 13.59 8.32
C ASP A 61 -2.10 14.39 9.57
N THR A 62 -1.70 15.62 9.39
CA THR A 62 -1.23 16.49 10.48
C THR A 62 -2.34 16.83 11.47
N ALA A 63 -3.57 17.06 11.00
CA ALA A 63 -4.69 17.45 11.84
C ALA A 63 -5.35 16.25 12.55
N VAL A 64 -5.32 15.04 11.95
CA VAL A 64 -6.11 13.90 12.43
C VAL A 64 -5.26 12.64 12.58
N LEU A 65 -4.64 12.13 11.51
CA LEU A 65 -4.04 10.81 11.53
C LEU A 65 -2.81 10.74 12.44
N ALA A 66 -1.93 11.72 12.36
CA ALA A 66 -0.72 11.75 13.18
C ALA A 66 -1.04 11.97 14.68
N PRO A 67 -1.93 12.88 15.10
CA PRO A 67 -2.36 12.99 16.50
C PRO A 67 -2.99 11.70 17.04
N VAL A 68 -3.88 11.06 16.25
CA VAL A 68 -4.51 9.78 16.65
C VAL A 68 -3.45 8.67 16.80
N ALA A 69 -2.52 8.57 15.85
CA ALA A 69 -1.44 7.58 15.91
C ALA A 69 -0.48 7.83 17.08
N ARG A 70 -0.15 9.10 17.39
CA ARG A 70 0.65 9.45 18.57
C ARG A 70 -0.09 9.14 19.86
N GLY A 71 -1.40 9.45 19.95
CA GLY A 71 -2.25 9.07 21.07
C GLY A 71 -2.29 7.56 21.28
N TYR A 72 -2.47 6.79 20.20
CA TYR A 72 -2.42 5.32 20.25
C TYR A 72 -1.05 4.83 20.76
N ARG A 73 0.06 5.39 20.25
CA ARG A 73 1.43 5.06 20.70
C ARG A 73 1.65 5.38 22.19
N ALA A 74 1.08 6.48 22.67
CA ALA A 74 1.24 6.90 24.06
C ALA A 74 0.42 6.05 25.03
N VAL A 75 -0.80 5.65 24.66
CA VAL A 75 -1.73 4.92 25.54
C VAL A 75 -1.49 3.42 25.50
N VAL A 76 -1.17 2.84 24.32
CA VAL A 76 -1.03 1.40 24.13
C VAL A 76 0.44 0.98 24.21
N PRO A 77 0.85 0.22 25.24
CA PRO A 77 2.24 -0.23 25.37
C PRO A 77 2.69 -1.08 24.17
N GLY A 78 3.98 -1.03 23.84
CA GLY A 78 4.56 -1.80 22.74
C GLY A 78 4.31 -3.31 22.84
N ALA A 79 4.23 -3.84 24.05
CA ALA A 79 3.90 -5.25 24.30
C ALA A 79 2.48 -5.63 23.82
N VAL A 80 1.54 -4.67 23.75
CA VAL A 80 0.18 -4.87 23.24
C VAL A 80 0.08 -4.54 21.74
N ARG A 81 0.83 -3.52 21.27
CA ARG A 81 0.84 -3.14 19.85
C ARG A 81 1.41 -4.23 18.94
N ARG A 82 2.44 -4.97 19.37
CA ARG A 82 3.02 -6.09 18.61
C ARG A 82 2.00 -7.20 18.31
N PRO A 83 1.29 -7.77 19.29
CA PRO A 83 0.19 -8.71 19.04
C PRO A 83 -0.88 -8.17 18.08
N ILE A 84 -1.32 -6.92 18.24
CA ILE A 84 -2.29 -6.30 17.32
C ILE A 84 -1.74 -6.30 15.88
N HIS A 85 -0.51 -5.86 15.68
CA HIS A 85 0.14 -5.91 14.38
C HIS A 85 0.20 -7.34 13.80
N ASN A 86 0.56 -8.32 14.61
CA ASN A 86 0.64 -9.71 14.19
C ASN A 86 -0.72 -10.25 13.72
N VAL A 87 -1.80 -9.95 14.45
CA VAL A 87 -3.18 -10.33 14.05
C VAL A 87 -3.55 -9.70 12.71
N ILE A 88 -3.26 -8.41 12.50
CA ILE A 88 -3.52 -7.72 11.24
C ILE A 88 -2.73 -8.41 10.11
N ARG A 89 -1.44 -8.64 10.30
CA ARG A 89 -0.59 -9.31 9.29
C ARG A 89 -1.04 -10.73 9.01
N ASN A 90 -1.45 -11.47 10.03
CA ASN A 90 -1.99 -12.83 9.87
C ASN A 90 -3.29 -12.81 9.07
N SER A 91 -4.17 -11.85 9.31
CA SER A 91 -5.44 -11.69 8.58
C SER A 91 -5.26 -11.36 7.08
N ILE A 92 -4.10 -10.84 6.67
CA ILE A 92 -3.77 -10.55 5.26
C ILE A 92 -3.10 -11.77 4.59
N SER A 93 -2.60 -12.73 5.35
CA SER A 93 -1.87 -13.89 4.80
C SER A 93 -2.66 -14.71 3.76
N PRO A 94 -4.00 -14.90 3.87
CA PRO A 94 -4.78 -15.55 2.81
C PRO A 94 -4.73 -14.81 1.47
N ALA A 95 -4.78 -13.48 1.48
CA ALA A 95 -4.64 -12.68 0.27
C ALA A 95 -3.21 -12.77 -0.31
N ARG A 96 -2.19 -12.82 0.56
CA ARG A 96 -0.79 -13.06 0.15
C ARG A 96 -0.61 -14.44 -0.48
N PHE A 97 -1.26 -15.46 0.05
CA PHE A 97 -1.27 -16.80 -0.55
C PHE A 97 -1.83 -16.75 -1.98
N VAL A 98 -3.02 -16.17 -2.17
CA VAL A 98 -3.64 -16.03 -3.50
C VAL A 98 -2.73 -15.28 -4.46
N ASN A 99 -2.18 -14.13 -4.04
CA ASN A 99 -1.26 -13.37 -4.87
C ASN A 99 0.02 -14.15 -5.18
N GLY A 100 0.57 -14.91 -4.24
CA GLY A 100 1.72 -15.78 -4.48
C GLY A 100 1.46 -16.84 -5.56
N VAL A 101 0.26 -17.44 -5.57
CA VAL A 101 -0.19 -18.37 -6.61
C VAL A 101 -0.32 -17.66 -7.96
N LEU A 102 -1.01 -16.51 -8.01
CA LEU A 102 -1.19 -15.71 -9.22
C LEU A 102 0.13 -15.20 -9.83
N GLN A 103 1.14 -15.01 -9.00
CA GLN A 103 2.50 -14.61 -9.38
C GLN A 103 3.37 -15.78 -9.85
N GLY A 104 2.88 -17.01 -9.77
CA GLY A 104 3.67 -18.21 -10.08
C GLY A 104 4.84 -18.44 -9.10
N LYS A 105 4.66 -18.03 -7.82
CA LYS A 105 5.69 -18.14 -6.78
C LYS A 105 5.24 -19.13 -5.68
N PRO A 106 5.23 -20.45 -5.97
CA PRO A 106 4.63 -21.47 -5.10
C PRO A 106 5.24 -21.50 -3.71
N ARG A 107 6.53 -21.22 -3.58
CA ARG A 107 7.18 -21.17 -2.27
C ARG A 107 6.66 -20.00 -1.42
N ARG A 108 6.59 -18.79 -1.99
CA ARG A 108 6.06 -17.61 -1.27
C ARG A 108 4.59 -17.80 -0.92
N ALA A 109 3.82 -18.46 -1.81
CA ALA A 109 2.45 -18.86 -1.52
C ALA A 109 2.41 -19.87 -0.36
N GLY A 110 3.22 -20.91 -0.40
CA GLY A 110 3.32 -21.89 0.67
C GLY A 110 3.69 -21.27 2.02
N ASP A 111 4.70 -20.39 2.03
CA ASP A 111 5.08 -19.66 3.25
C ASP A 111 3.90 -18.85 3.80
N ALA A 112 3.16 -18.13 2.95
CA ALA A 112 2.00 -17.34 3.37
C ALA A 112 0.88 -18.23 3.96
N LEU A 113 0.60 -19.38 3.34
CA LEU A 113 -0.38 -20.34 3.84
C LEU A 113 0.05 -20.94 5.18
N MET A 114 1.29 -21.42 5.29
CA MET A 114 1.81 -22.00 6.53
C MET A 114 1.84 -20.97 7.65
N ARG A 115 2.22 -19.73 7.37
CA ARG A 115 2.14 -18.64 8.34
C ARG A 115 0.73 -18.43 8.84
N PHE A 116 -0.25 -18.40 7.94
CA PHE A 116 -1.65 -18.28 8.33
C PHE A 116 -2.10 -19.42 9.24
N LEU A 117 -1.81 -20.66 8.88
CA LEU A 117 -2.21 -21.84 9.66
C LEU A 117 -1.51 -21.88 11.02
N ILE A 118 -0.20 -21.72 11.06
CA ILE A 118 0.60 -21.79 12.30
C ILE A 118 0.21 -20.65 13.24
N ASN A 119 0.18 -19.41 12.74
CA ASN A 119 -0.09 -18.27 13.58
C ASN A 119 -1.57 -18.24 14.04
N THR A 120 -2.51 -18.76 13.24
CA THR A 120 -3.91 -18.86 13.64
C THR A 120 -4.13 -19.94 14.72
N THR A 121 -3.42 -21.08 14.63
CA THR A 121 -3.57 -22.20 15.57
C THR A 121 -2.63 -22.04 16.77
N VAL A 122 -1.36 -22.23 16.57
CA VAL A 122 -0.34 -22.19 17.64
C VAL A 122 -0.11 -20.75 18.13
N GLY A 123 -0.16 -19.77 17.22
CA GLY A 123 -0.02 -18.34 17.53
C GLY A 123 -1.28 -17.67 18.12
N VAL A 124 -2.28 -18.45 18.53
CA VAL A 124 -3.51 -17.97 19.20
C VAL A 124 -4.21 -16.88 18.37
N GLY A 125 -4.73 -17.26 17.18
CA GLY A 125 -5.41 -16.32 16.29
C GLY A 125 -4.50 -15.27 15.65
N GLY A 126 -3.18 -15.50 15.65
CA GLY A 126 -2.20 -14.57 15.08
C GLY A 126 -1.61 -13.56 16.08
N LEU A 127 -1.89 -13.67 17.37
CA LEU A 127 -1.27 -12.82 18.40
C LEU A 127 0.24 -13.00 18.45
N PHE A 128 0.73 -14.24 18.23
CA PHE A 128 2.15 -14.57 18.22
C PHE A 128 2.58 -15.01 16.82
N ASP A 129 3.72 -14.50 16.36
CA ASP A 129 4.31 -14.86 15.06
C ASP A 129 5.23 -16.09 15.18
N VAL A 130 4.64 -17.23 15.54
CA VAL A 130 5.34 -18.51 15.70
C VAL A 130 5.91 -19.01 14.36
N ALA A 131 5.25 -18.69 13.25
CA ALA A 131 5.69 -19.13 11.93
C ALA A 131 7.08 -18.59 11.55
N THR A 132 7.45 -17.39 12.00
CA THR A 132 8.80 -16.84 11.79
C THR A 132 9.84 -17.69 12.53
N ASP A 133 9.58 -18.07 13.78
CA ASP A 133 10.48 -18.89 14.58
C ASP A 133 10.64 -20.30 13.99
N TRP A 134 9.62 -20.79 13.29
CA TRP A 134 9.63 -22.09 12.58
C TRP A 134 10.24 -22.02 11.17
N GLY A 135 10.78 -20.87 10.75
CA GLY A 135 11.50 -20.70 9.50
C GLY A 135 10.63 -20.38 8.28
N TYR A 136 9.39 -19.95 8.49
CA TYR A 136 8.52 -19.43 7.42
C TYR A 136 8.62 -17.91 7.32
N PRO A 137 9.38 -17.36 6.34
CA PRO A 137 9.60 -15.92 6.24
C PRO A 137 8.32 -15.19 5.81
N ALA A 138 8.17 -13.96 6.30
CA ALA A 138 7.09 -13.09 5.85
C ALA A 138 7.44 -12.47 4.50
N HIS A 139 6.55 -12.63 3.52
CA HIS A 139 6.66 -12.02 2.20
C HIS A 139 5.60 -10.94 2.03
N GLU A 140 6.06 -9.72 1.73
CA GLU A 140 5.12 -8.68 1.31
C GLU A 140 4.74 -8.93 -0.15
N THR A 141 3.44 -8.90 -0.42
CA THR A 141 2.90 -9.01 -1.77
C THR A 141 1.46 -8.49 -1.82
N ASP A 142 1.07 -7.99 -2.98
CA ASP A 142 -0.26 -7.47 -3.26
C ASP A 142 -0.63 -7.67 -4.74
N PHE A 143 -1.85 -7.31 -5.12
CA PHE A 143 -2.31 -7.48 -6.49
C PHE A 143 -1.64 -6.53 -7.49
N GLY A 144 -1.19 -5.35 -7.06
CA GLY A 144 -0.40 -4.44 -7.91
C GLY A 144 0.95 -5.06 -8.30
N MET A 145 1.61 -5.78 -7.37
CA MET A 145 2.79 -6.58 -7.68
C MET A 145 2.46 -7.73 -8.65
N THR A 146 1.31 -8.37 -8.48
CA THR A 146 0.85 -9.42 -9.41
C THR A 146 0.72 -8.87 -10.82
N LEU A 147 0.09 -7.71 -10.98
CA LEU A 147 -0.01 -7.02 -12.27
C LEU A 147 1.36 -6.66 -12.85
N ALA A 148 2.31 -6.21 -12.01
CA ALA A 148 3.68 -5.92 -12.43
C ALA A 148 4.42 -7.15 -12.96
N LEU A 149 4.24 -8.30 -12.32
CA LEU A 149 4.84 -9.57 -12.76
C LEU A 149 4.19 -10.10 -14.05
N TRP A 150 2.93 -9.76 -14.29
CA TRP A 150 2.25 -10.04 -15.56
C TRP A 150 2.65 -9.07 -16.68
N GLY A 151 3.56 -8.12 -16.41
CA GLY A 151 4.10 -7.20 -17.41
C GLY A 151 3.30 -5.91 -17.56
N ILE A 152 2.31 -5.62 -16.70
CA ILE A 152 1.57 -4.37 -16.74
C ILE A 152 2.48 -3.24 -16.24
N PRO A 153 2.71 -2.19 -17.05
CA PRO A 153 3.55 -1.06 -16.66
C PRO A 153 2.91 -0.26 -15.52
N GLU A 154 3.74 0.44 -14.76
CA GLU A 154 3.27 1.25 -13.65
C GLU A 154 2.38 2.43 -14.06
N GLY A 155 2.63 2.99 -15.26
CA GLY A 155 2.02 4.24 -15.71
C GLY A 155 2.59 5.46 -14.98
N PRO A 156 1.97 6.65 -15.13
CA PRO A 156 2.43 7.88 -14.49
C PRO A 156 2.26 7.81 -12.96
N PHE A 157 3.08 8.59 -12.26
CA PHE A 157 2.91 8.77 -10.81
C PHE A 157 1.56 9.43 -10.48
N LEU A 158 0.90 8.95 -9.44
CA LEU A 158 -0.34 9.50 -8.90
C LEU A 158 -0.21 9.69 -7.40
N PHE A 159 -0.80 10.76 -6.89
CA PHE A 159 -0.99 10.94 -5.46
C PHE A 159 -2.48 10.81 -5.15
N LEU A 160 -2.88 9.76 -4.43
CA LEU A 160 -4.27 9.47 -4.15
C LEU A 160 -4.73 10.13 -2.85
N PRO A 161 -5.97 10.68 -2.81
CA PRO A 161 -6.57 11.13 -1.55
C PRO A 161 -6.58 9.97 -0.53
N ILE A 162 -6.10 10.23 0.69
CA ILE A 162 -6.03 9.31 1.83
C ILE A 162 -4.98 8.18 1.65
N PHE A 163 -4.86 7.60 0.45
CA PHE A 163 -3.96 6.47 0.19
C PHE A 163 -2.50 6.89 -0.04
N GLY A 164 -2.26 8.16 -0.43
CA GLY A 164 -0.91 8.67 -0.65
C GLY A 164 -0.30 8.31 -2.02
N PRO A 165 1.04 8.14 -2.10
CA PRO A 165 1.74 7.85 -3.34
C PRO A 165 1.26 6.55 -3.99
N SER A 166 1.04 6.58 -5.31
CA SER A 166 0.53 5.45 -6.09
C SER A 166 0.90 5.59 -7.59
N ASN A 167 0.38 4.71 -8.40
CA ASN A 167 0.34 4.75 -9.85
C ASN A 167 -0.93 4.03 -10.35
N PRO A 168 -1.33 4.12 -11.64
CA PRO A 168 -2.53 3.46 -12.17
C PRO A 168 -2.57 1.96 -11.91
N ARG A 169 -1.47 1.23 -12.12
CA ARG A 169 -1.38 -0.21 -11.86
C ARG A 169 -1.64 -0.53 -10.39
N ASP A 170 -0.98 0.16 -9.47
CA ASP A 170 -1.09 -0.10 -8.05
C ASP A 170 -2.45 0.38 -7.50
N THR A 171 -3.05 1.43 -8.09
CA THR A 171 -4.41 1.88 -7.78
C THR A 171 -5.44 0.78 -8.12
N VAL A 172 -5.34 0.18 -9.32
CA VAL A 172 -6.13 -1.01 -9.67
C VAL A 172 -5.79 -2.18 -8.77
N GLY A 173 -4.51 -2.30 -8.40
CA GLY A 173 -4.00 -3.29 -7.45
C GLY A 173 -4.68 -3.24 -6.08
N VAL A 174 -5.05 -2.06 -5.58
CA VAL A 174 -5.80 -1.93 -4.31
C VAL A 174 -7.16 -2.61 -4.42
N ALA A 175 -7.92 -2.33 -5.48
CA ALA A 175 -9.21 -2.99 -5.73
C ALA A 175 -9.03 -4.51 -5.92
N GLY A 176 -8.05 -4.92 -6.70
CA GLY A 176 -7.71 -6.32 -6.92
C GLY A 176 -7.31 -7.05 -5.63
N SER A 177 -6.60 -6.37 -4.72
CA SER A 177 -6.24 -6.93 -3.41
C SER A 177 -7.47 -7.21 -2.54
N ILE A 178 -8.48 -6.34 -2.58
CA ILE A 178 -9.75 -6.56 -1.88
C ILE A 178 -10.49 -7.75 -2.48
N LEU A 179 -10.56 -7.85 -3.80
CA LEU A 179 -11.25 -8.93 -4.50
C LEU A 179 -10.52 -10.28 -4.38
N SER A 180 -9.20 -10.28 -4.32
CA SER A 180 -8.38 -11.49 -4.16
C SER A 180 -8.25 -11.96 -2.71
N ASP A 181 -8.78 -11.20 -1.75
CA ASP A 181 -8.74 -11.58 -0.34
C ASP A 181 -9.92 -12.53 -0.02
N PRO A 182 -9.66 -13.82 0.29
CA PRO A 182 -10.72 -14.76 0.62
C PRO A 182 -11.62 -14.32 1.78
N LEU A 183 -11.07 -13.56 2.75
CA LEU A 183 -11.83 -13.08 3.89
C LEU A 183 -12.88 -12.03 3.53
N THR A 184 -12.76 -11.39 2.38
CA THR A 184 -13.77 -10.46 1.85
C THR A 184 -15.09 -11.20 1.52
N TRP A 185 -15.01 -12.47 1.15
CA TRP A 185 -16.14 -13.28 0.70
C TRP A 185 -16.77 -14.13 1.82
N VAL A 186 -16.13 -14.19 2.99
CA VAL A 186 -16.68 -14.93 4.14
C VAL A 186 -17.75 -14.09 4.81
N THR A 187 -18.99 -14.56 4.74
CA THR A 187 -20.16 -13.90 5.34
C THR A 187 -20.65 -14.64 6.59
N PHE A 188 -20.70 -13.94 7.70
CA PHE A 188 -21.28 -14.40 8.96
C PHE A 188 -21.87 -13.19 9.71
N GLY A 189 -22.65 -13.43 10.76
CA GLY A 189 -23.18 -12.32 11.57
C GLY A 189 -22.04 -11.46 12.12
N GLY A 190 -21.95 -10.20 11.67
CA GLY A 190 -20.87 -9.27 12.05
C GLY A 190 -19.65 -9.21 11.12
N SER A 191 -19.63 -9.97 10.02
CA SER A 191 -18.49 -10.00 9.09
C SER A 191 -18.11 -8.60 8.55
N SER A 192 -19.08 -7.73 8.28
CA SER A 192 -18.81 -6.35 7.86
C SER A 192 -18.12 -5.53 8.95
N ALA A 193 -18.54 -5.69 10.21
CA ALA A 193 -17.89 -5.01 11.33
C ALA A 193 -16.44 -5.49 11.50
N VAL A 194 -16.18 -6.79 11.38
CA VAL A 194 -14.82 -7.36 11.40
C VAL A 194 -13.96 -6.80 10.25
N GLY A 195 -14.53 -6.72 9.04
CA GLY A 195 -13.85 -6.13 7.89
C GLY A 195 -13.45 -4.66 8.12
N TRP A 196 -14.38 -3.82 8.52
CA TRP A 196 -14.10 -2.41 8.82
C TRP A 196 -13.10 -2.24 9.97
N THR A 197 -13.22 -3.04 11.05
CA THR A 197 -12.26 -3.03 12.16
C THR A 197 -10.85 -3.42 11.67
N ARG A 198 -10.74 -4.45 10.85
CA ARG A 198 -9.47 -4.89 10.26
C ARG A 198 -8.80 -3.77 9.46
N TYR A 199 -9.53 -3.10 8.57
CA TYR A 199 -8.99 -2.01 7.77
C TYR A 199 -8.69 -0.77 8.61
N GLY A 200 -9.58 -0.39 9.53
CA GLY A 200 -9.38 0.79 10.40
C GLY A 200 -8.22 0.62 11.37
N VAL A 201 -8.16 -0.51 12.08
CA VAL A 201 -7.04 -0.81 13.00
C VAL A 201 -5.74 -1.02 12.19
N GLY A 202 -5.82 -1.64 11.01
CA GLY A 202 -4.67 -1.78 10.12
C GLY A 202 -4.11 -0.45 9.63
N ALA A 203 -4.96 0.49 9.29
CA ALA A 203 -4.54 1.85 8.90
C ALA A 203 -3.89 2.60 10.08
N LEU A 204 -4.45 2.47 11.28
CA LEU A 204 -3.88 3.07 12.50
C LEU A 204 -2.51 2.46 12.83
N ASP A 205 -2.39 1.14 12.78
CA ASP A 205 -1.12 0.43 13.01
C ASP A 205 -0.06 0.83 11.97
N ALA A 206 -0.44 0.89 10.70
CA ALA A 206 0.45 1.32 9.62
C ALA A 206 0.91 2.77 9.82
N ARG A 207 -0.01 3.68 10.19
CA ARG A 207 0.34 5.09 10.44
C ARG A 207 1.21 5.25 11.69
N GLU A 208 0.95 4.49 12.74
CA GLU A 208 1.78 4.50 13.95
C GLU A 208 3.22 4.10 13.64
N ARG A 209 3.43 3.05 12.86
CA ARG A 209 4.77 2.60 12.43
C ARG A 209 5.48 3.58 11.53
N ALA A 210 4.71 4.34 10.76
CA ALA A 210 5.23 5.33 9.83
C ALA A 210 5.44 6.72 10.49
N LEU A 211 5.15 6.90 11.81
CA LEU A 211 5.30 8.20 12.49
C LEU A 211 6.71 8.76 12.33
N ASP A 212 7.70 8.01 12.78
CA ASP A 212 9.07 8.52 12.84
C ASP A 212 9.68 8.74 11.44
N PRO A 213 9.57 7.81 10.46
CA PRO A 213 10.09 8.05 9.12
C PRO A 213 9.36 9.17 8.37
N ILE A 214 8.04 9.33 8.54
CA ILE A 214 7.31 10.44 7.91
C ILE A 214 7.68 11.78 8.55
N ASP A 215 7.72 11.84 9.88
CA ASP A 215 8.12 13.06 10.60
C ASP A 215 9.56 13.46 10.23
N GLU A 216 10.47 12.48 10.03
CA GLU A 216 11.84 12.74 9.59
C GLU A 216 11.87 13.34 8.18
N VAL A 217 11.18 12.75 7.21
CA VAL A 217 11.09 13.31 5.85
C VAL A 217 10.51 14.71 5.87
N LYS A 218 9.41 14.94 6.60
CA LYS A 218 8.79 16.27 6.70
C LYS A 218 9.73 17.32 7.31
N ARG A 219 10.62 16.91 8.21
CA ARG A 219 11.55 17.79 8.91
C ARG A 219 12.82 18.10 8.12
N THR A 220 13.32 17.14 7.35
CA THR A 220 14.67 17.23 6.75
C THR A 220 14.67 17.44 5.24
N ALA A 221 13.60 17.02 4.54
CA ALA A 221 13.56 17.14 3.09
C ALA A 221 13.30 18.58 2.65
N LEU A 222 14.03 19.06 1.67
CA LEU A 222 13.79 20.34 1.01
C LEU A 222 12.44 20.35 0.27
N ASP A 223 12.10 19.24 -0.38
CA ASP A 223 10.82 18.99 -1.01
C ASP A 223 10.28 17.63 -0.54
N PRO A 224 9.43 17.61 0.51
CA PRO A 224 8.85 16.37 1.01
C PRO A 224 8.02 15.61 -0.03
N TYR A 225 7.30 16.33 -0.92
CA TYR A 225 6.53 15.69 -1.99
C TYR A 225 7.43 14.88 -2.94
N ALA A 226 8.49 15.50 -3.46
CA ALA A 226 9.44 14.85 -4.35
C ALA A 226 10.14 13.67 -3.64
N THR A 227 10.45 13.83 -2.37
CA THR A 227 11.04 12.77 -1.54
C THR A 227 10.10 11.58 -1.39
N PHE A 228 8.82 11.79 -1.04
CA PHE A 228 7.84 10.69 -0.96
C PHE A 228 7.62 10.00 -2.31
N ARG A 229 7.57 10.76 -3.42
CA ARG A 229 7.49 10.20 -4.77
C ARG A 229 8.67 9.28 -5.05
N SER A 230 9.87 9.75 -4.79
CA SER A 230 11.11 8.99 -5.02
C SER A 230 11.18 7.73 -4.14
N LEU A 231 10.93 7.85 -2.85
CA LEU A 231 10.91 6.74 -1.91
C LEU A 231 9.87 5.66 -2.29
N TYR A 232 8.66 6.08 -2.66
CA TYR A 232 7.62 5.16 -3.11
C TYR A 232 8.08 4.37 -4.33
N ARG A 233 8.57 5.04 -5.37
CA ARG A 233 8.96 4.39 -6.62
C ARG A 233 10.14 3.45 -6.42
N GLN A 234 11.17 3.87 -5.66
CA GLN A 234 12.33 3.04 -5.36
C GLN A 234 11.95 1.82 -4.52
N ASN A 235 11.15 2.01 -3.47
CA ASN A 235 10.69 0.89 -2.65
C ASN A 235 9.85 -0.09 -3.47
N ARG A 236 8.91 0.44 -4.25
CA ARG A 236 8.03 -0.39 -5.10
C ARG A 236 8.81 -1.21 -6.12
N GLN A 237 9.76 -0.58 -6.81
CA GLN A 237 10.62 -1.28 -7.75
C GLN A 237 11.46 -2.36 -7.04
N SER A 238 12.06 -2.04 -5.90
CA SER A 238 12.83 -2.99 -5.09
C SER A 238 11.99 -4.19 -4.65
N GLU A 239 10.72 -3.98 -4.27
CA GLU A 239 9.80 -5.06 -3.92
C GLU A 239 9.50 -5.98 -5.11
N ILE A 240 9.22 -5.40 -6.28
CA ILE A 240 8.97 -6.16 -7.52
C ILE A 240 10.22 -6.97 -7.90
N ASP A 241 11.40 -6.37 -7.84
CA ASP A 241 12.66 -7.04 -8.21
C ASP A 241 13.00 -8.18 -7.25
N ARG A 242 12.74 -8.00 -5.95
CA ARG A 242 12.86 -9.09 -4.97
C ARG A 242 11.94 -10.27 -5.30
N VAL A 243 10.71 -10.00 -5.76
CA VAL A 243 9.79 -11.07 -6.16
C VAL A 243 10.25 -11.74 -7.46
N ARG A 244 10.78 -10.98 -8.42
CA ARG A 244 11.35 -11.52 -9.66
C ARG A 244 12.55 -12.42 -9.37
N ALA A 245 13.50 -11.95 -8.58
CA ALA A 245 14.70 -12.70 -8.19
C ALA A 245 14.38 -13.99 -7.38
N ALA A 246 13.28 -14.02 -6.64
CA ALA A 246 12.84 -15.17 -5.86
C ALA A 246 12.40 -16.39 -6.71
N ASN A 247 12.69 -16.43 -8.01
CA ASN A 247 12.55 -17.63 -8.87
C ASN A 247 13.72 -18.62 -8.68
N GLU A 248 14.85 -18.16 -8.16
CA GLU A 248 15.93 -19.07 -7.80
C GLU A 248 15.52 -19.79 -6.53
N ALA A 249 15.32 -21.10 -6.67
CA ALA A 249 14.84 -21.98 -5.61
C ALA A 249 15.79 -21.97 -4.42
N THR A 250 15.58 -21.10 -3.48
CA THR A 250 16.16 -21.27 -2.16
C THR A 250 15.41 -22.43 -1.49
N ILE A 251 15.98 -23.63 -1.62
CA ILE A 251 15.54 -24.82 -0.92
C ILE A 251 15.64 -24.50 0.59
N PRO A 252 14.58 -24.76 1.39
CA PRO A 252 14.65 -24.56 2.83
C PRO A 252 15.88 -25.26 3.41
N ALA A 253 16.51 -24.68 4.42
CA ALA A 253 17.71 -25.26 5.05
C ALA A 253 17.47 -26.68 5.64
N TRP A 254 16.20 -27.01 5.92
CA TRP A 254 15.77 -28.33 6.41
C TRP A 254 15.45 -29.33 5.30
N PHE A 255 15.45 -28.91 4.02
CA PHE A 255 15.22 -29.85 2.91
C PHE A 255 16.54 -30.54 2.56
N PRO A 256 16.59 -31.90 2.53
CA PRO A 256 17.81 -32.61 2.18
C PRO A 256 18.27 -32.23 0.77
N ARG A 257 19.48 -31.69 0.65
CA ARG A 257 20.15 -31.53 -0.66
C ARG A 257 20.63 -32.91 -1.07
N GLN A 258 20.03 -33.45 -2.12
CA GLN A 258 20.51 -34.68 -2.76
C GLN A 258 21.75 -34.40 -3.60
#